data_4c28c7d81b4fc4ee8c1c90bf68ee750b
#
_entry.id   4c28c7d81b4fc4ee8c1c90bf68ee750b
#
_cell.length_a   1.000
_cell.length_b   1.000
_cell.length_c   1.000
_cell.angle_alpha   90.00
_cell.angle_beta   90.00
_cell.angle_gamma   90.00
#
_symmetry.space_group_name_H-M   'P 1'
#
loop_
_entity.id
_entity.type
_entity.pdbx_description
1 polymer ?
#
loop_
_entity_poly.entity_id
_entity_poly.type
_entity_poly.pdbx_seq_one_letter_code
_entity_poly.pdbx_strand_id
1 'polypeptide(L)'
;MKLAMDRTRAVRAPDDAPAGPRVGLALPALTALVVGSMIGSGIFALPSQMAGSAAAGPLLIGWVITGVGMLMLAFVFQSLAQRKPEVDGGVYGYAKEGFGEYVGFTSAWGYWISAWVGNVAYLVLLMSTLGYWFPSFEGGTTVAAIAGASVLLWVVHALTLSGVRNAAFANAVVTVAKVVPILTFIAIAAVGFRAGLFTTDFWGADAGLGGTMDQVKNMMLVTVWVFIGIEGAAVYSQRARSRRDVGRATVLGFLVVLGLLLAVNLLSYGLMAQADIAGLSDPSMAGLLENEVGEWGAGFISAGLVISLLGALLAWVLLAVEILRLPALDHVLPAALAKENRHGAPATALWLTNVCVQALLLWTLVNENTYTDLVYLATSLILLPYLWSAAYQLKLAVTGESYAGGHGRTRDLTIGVLSLAYAVWLVYAGGWQYVLIAGLFYLIGTSLFVWARKESGRSVFTGTVEKAMVAVVALVSIVAVIGLVQGFVSV
;
A
#
# COMPACT_ATOMS: atom_id res chain seq x y z
N MET A 1 -60.74 -41.13 8.83
CA MET A 1 -61.64 -40.23 8.09
C MET A 1 -60.98 -38.81 8.03
N LYS A 2 -60.54 -38.47 6.87
CA LYS A 2 -60.39 -37.11 6.28
C LYS A 2 -59.61 -36.01 7.07
N LEU A 3 -58.44 -35.70 6.52
CA LEU A 3 -58.05 -34.43 5.86
C LEU A 3 -57.55 -33.31 6.80
N ALA A 4 -56.28 -33.05 6.78
CA ALA A 4 -55.73 -31.69 6.84
C ALA A 4 -54.52 -31.62 5.91
N MET A 5 -54.77 -31.04 4.75
CA MET A 5 -53.78 -30.66 3.72
C MET A 5 -53.00 -29.46 4.19
N ASP A 6 -51.70 -29.55 4.11
CA ASP A 6 -50.83 -28.73 3.28
C ASP A 6 -51.08 -27.21 3.25
N ARG A 7 -50.15 -26.45 3.82
CA ARG A 7 -49.83 -25.05 3.41
C ARG A 7 -48.36 -24.73 3.70
N THR A 8 -47.45 -25.38 2.97
CA THR A 8 -46.14 -24.81 2.71
C THR A 8 -46.28 -23.71 1.62
N ARG A 9 -46.53 -22.49 2.04
CA ARG A 9 -46.38 -21.34 1.16
C ARG A 9 -44.88 -21.01 1.04
N ALA A 10 -44.28 -21.51 -0.05
CA ALA A 10 -42.99 -21.00 -0.54
C ALA A 10 -43.14 -19.50 -0.78
N VAL A 11 -42.39 -18.69 0.00
CA VAL A 11 -42.19 -17.28 -0.30
C VAL A 11 -41.35 -17.24 -1.58
N ARG A 12 -42.01 -16.98 -2.70
CA ARG A 12 -41.35 -16.62 -3.96
C ARG A 12 -40.52 -15.39 -3.70
N ALA A 13 -39.21 -15.47 -3.91
CA ALA A 13 -38.33 -14.34 -4.07
C ALA A 13 -38.87 -13.44 -5.23
N PRO A 14 -38.76 -12.09 -5.11
CA PRO A 14 -39.20 -11.22 -6.18
C PRO A 14 -38.33 -11.41 -7.42
N ASP A 15 -39.02 -11.56 -8.54
CA ASP A 15 -38.61 -11.53 -9.93
C ASP A 15 -37.11 -11.29 -10.24
N ASP A 16 -36.54 -12.34 -10.85
CA ASP A 16 -35.39 -12.22 -11.75
C ASP A 16 -35.75 -11.29 -12.94
N ALA A 17 -35.59 -10.00 -12.75
CA ALA A 17 -35.43 -9.12 -13.87
C ALA A 17 -34.08 -9.50 -14.55
N PRO A 18 -34.03 -9.76 -15.87
CA PRO A 18 -32.81 -10.08 -16.55
C PRO A 18 -31.84 -8.92 -16.35
N ALA A 19 -30.77 -9.17 -15.57
CA ALA A 19 -29.67 -8.22 -15.45
C ALA A 19 -29.13 -8.01 -16.87
N GLY A 20 -29.37 -6.83 -17.42
CA GLY A 20 -28.78 -6.43 -18.70
C GLY A 20 -27.27 -6.67 -18.65
N PRO A 21 -26.60 -6.83 -19.80
CA PRO A 21 -25.20 -7.21 -19.84
C PRO A 21 -24.39 -6.23 -18.99
N ARG A 22 -23.93 -6.69 -17.83
CA ARG A 22 -23.01 -5.91 -17.01
C ARG A 22 -21.77 -5.71 -17.87
N VAL A 23 -21.58 -4.49 -18.40
CA VAL A 23 -20.38 -4.11 -19.15
C VAL A 23 -19.23 -4.13 -18.15
N GLY A 24 -18.61 -5.31 -17.98
CA GLY A 24 -17.48 -5.49 -17.10
C GLY A 24 -16.27 -4.69 -17.61
N LEU A 25 -15.38 -4.28 -16.71
CA LEU A 25 -14.15 -3.57 -17.05
C LEU A 25 -13.26 -4.44 -17.94
N ALA A 26 -12.86 -3.89 -19.09
CA ALA A 26 -11.94 -4.52 -20.03
C ALA A 26 -10.48 -4.38 -19.55
N LEU A 27 -9.58 -5.18 -20.11
CA LEU A 27 -8.16 -5.20 -19.78
C LEU A 27 -7.50 -3.81 -19.71
N PRO A 28 -7.67 -2.88 -20.70
CA PRO A 28 -7.05 -1.56 -20.60
C PRO A 28 -7.53 -0.73 -19.40
N ALA A 29 -8.83 -0.79 -19.10
CA ALA A 29 -9.41 -0.07 -17.97
C ALA A 29 -8.92 -0.64 -16.63
N LEU A 30 -8.81 -1.97 -16.51
CA LEU A 30 -8.24 -2.62 -15.34
C LEU A 30 -6.76 -2.28 -15.17
N THR A 31 -5.98 -2.29 -16.27
CA THR A 31 -4.56 -1.89 -16.24
C THR A 31 -4.41 -0.44 -15.79
N ALA A 32 -5.22 0.47 -16.31
CA ALA A 32 -5.21 1.88 -15.89
C ALA A 32 -5.56 2.05 -14.40
N LEU A 33 -6.48 1.24 -13.87
CA LEU A 33 -6.80 1.23 -12.44
C LEU A 33 -5.60 0.76 -11.60
N VAL A 34 -4.91 -0.30 -12.03
CA VAL A 34 -3.71 -0.81 -11.34
C VAL A 34 -2.60 0.22 -11.36
N VAL A 35 -2.30 0.80 -12.53
CA VAL A 35 -1.31 1.89 -12.66
C VAL A 35 -1.70 3.07 -11.76
N GLY A 36 -2.97 3.45 -11.80
CA GLY A 36 -3.49 4.57 -11.00
C GLY A 36 -3.43 4.31 -9.49
N SER A 37 -3.56 3.07 -9.02
CA SER A 37 -3.45 2.73 -7.59
C SER A 37 -2.01 2.71 -7.09
N MET A 38 -1.05 2.29 -7.92
CA MET A 38 0.37 2.27 -7.57
C MET A 38 1.05 3.64 -7.72
N ILE A 39 0.69 4.42 -8.76
CA ILE A 39 1.23 5.79 -8.91
C ILE A 39 0.53 6.69 -7.88
N GLY A 40 1.15 6.80 -6.72
CA GLY A 40 0.76 7.69 -5.62
C GLY A 40 1.72 8.87 -5.48
N SER A 41 2.06 9.18 -4.23
CA SER A 41 3.04 10.21 -3.86
C SER A 41 4.48 9.78 -4.12
N GLY A 42 4.76 8.48 -3.94
CA GLY A 42 6.10 7.94 -3.83
C GLY A 42 7.02 8.28 -5.00
N ILE A 43 6.53 8.23 -6.25
CA ILE A 43 7.36 8.52 -7.43
C ILE A 43 7.91 9.96 -7.44
N PHE A 44 7.21 10.92 -6.86
CA PHE A 44 7.60 12.33 -6.83
C PHE A 44 8.67 12.65 -5.78
N ALA A 45 8.72 11.87 -4.69
CA ALA A 45 9.73 11.96 -3.64
C ALA A 45 10.86 10.93 -3.82
N LEU A 46 10.71 10.02 -4.80
CA LEU A 46 11.62 8.89 -5.00
C LEU A 46 13.09 9.29 -5.21
N PRO A 47 13.44 10.34 -5.99
CA PRO A 47 14.84 10.67 -6.24
C PRO A 47 15.64 10.94 -4.95
N SER A 48 15.17 11.81 -4.06
CA SER A 48 15.88 12.13 -2.81
C SER A 48 15.99 10.95 -1.88
N GLN A 49 14.90 10.20 -1.70
CA GLN A 49 14.87 9.01 -0.85
C GLN A 49 15.84 7.94 -1.31
N MET A 50 15.93 7.71 -2.63
CA MET A 50 16.87 6.74 -3.18
C MET A 50 18.31 7.25 -3.12
N ALA A 51 18.56 8.52 -3.41
CA ALA A 51 19.89 9.10 -3.32
C ALA A 51 20.40 9.15 -1.88
N GLY A 52 19.53 9.36 -0.91
CA GLY A 52 19.87 9.23 0.53
C GLY A 52 20.11 7.79 0.99
N SER A 53 19.73 6.81 0.19
CA SER A 53 19.85 5.39 0.54
C SER A 53 20.97 4.66 -0.21
N ALA A 54 21.22 5.02 -1.47
CA ALA A 54 22.11 4.26 -2.34
C ALA A 54 22.74 5.13 -3.44
N ALA A 55 23.99 4.84 -3.81
CA ALA A 55 24.64 5.30 -5.03
C ALA A 55 24.14 4.52 -6.25
N ALA A 56 24.52 4.95 -7.47
CA ALA A 56 23.98 4.41 -8.72
C ALA A 56 24.15 2.90 -8.89
N GLY A 57 25.28 2.33 -8.52
CA GLY A 57 25.56 0.88 -8.62
C GLY A 57 24.68 0.04 -7.70
N PRO A 58 24.70 0.26 -6.38
CA PRO A 58 23.77 -0.40 -5.44
C PRO A 58 22.30 -0.18 -5.77
N LEU A 59 21.93 1.02 -6.26
CA LEU A 59 20.59 1.34 -6.73
C LEU A 59 20.12 0.37 -7.84
N LEU A 60 20.95 0.11 -8.84
CA LEU A 60 20.63 -0.85 -9.92
C LEU A 60 20.40 -2.25 -9.36
N ILE A 61 21.25 -2.71 -8.43
CA ILE A 61 21.09 -4.01 -7.77
C ILE A 61 19.76 -4.07 -7.02
N GLY A 62 19.45 -3.05 -6.23
CA GLY A 62 18.21 -2.96 -5.47
C GLY A 62 16.97 -2.98 -6.38
N TRP A 63 17.00 -2.26 -7.50
CA TRP A 63 15.91 -2.29 -8.48
C TRP A 63 15.75 -3.64 -9.17
N VAL A 64 16.82 -4.39 -9.43
CA VAL A 64 16.72 -5.76 -9.96
C VAL A 64 16.07 -6.67 -8.92
N ILE A 65 16.50 -6.61 -7.64
CA ILE A 65 15.91 -7.40 -6.56
C ILE A 65 14.42 -7.07 -6.40
N THR A 66 14.08 -5.78 -6.33
CA THR A 66 12.69 -5.32 -6.19
C THR A 66 11.86 -5.68 -7.42
N GLY A 67 12.37 -5.43 -8.63
CA GLY A 67 11.65 -5.72 -9.86
C GLY A 67 11.31 -7.19 -10.00
N VAL A 68 12.25 -8.08 -9.72
CA VAL A 68 12.01 -9.54 -9.72
C VAL A 68 11.07 -9.93 -8.59
N GLY A 69 11.33 -9.48 -7.35
CA GLY A 69 10.52 -9.84 -6.19
C GLY A 69 9.07 -9.39 -6.31
N MET A 70 8.83 -8.14 -6.69
CA MET A 70 7.49 -7.60 -6.88
C MET A 70 6.78 -8.21 -8.09
N LEU A 71 7.51 -8.59 -9.17
CA LEU A 71 6.93 -9.35 -10.27
C LEU A 71 6.46 -10.73 -9.82
N MET A 72 7.24 -11.41 -8.97
CA MET A 72 6.81 -12.69 -8.39
C MET A 72 5.56 -12.49 -7.52
N LEU A 73 5.48 -11.42 -6.74
CA LEU A 73 4.31 -11.09 -5.94
C LEU A 73 3.09 -10.78 -6.84
N ALA A 74 3.26 -10.07 -7.96
CA ALA A 74 2.20 -9.86 -8.95
C ALA A 74 1.66 -11.19 -9.50
N PHE A 75 2.55 -12.15 -9.78
CA PHE A 75 2.16 -13.49 -10.20
C PHE A 75 1.47 -14.29 -9.08
N VAL A 76 1.85 -14.08 -7.80
CA VAL A 76 1.13 -14.65 -6.66
C VAL A 76 -0.33 -14.18 -6.67
N PHE A 77 -0.59 -12.88 -6.75
CA PHE A 77 -1.96 -12.35 -6.82
C PHE A 77 -2.71 -12.84 -8.07
N GLN A 78 -2.03 -12.92 -9.21
CA GLN A 78 -2.60 -13.51 -10.43
C GLN A 78 -3.02 -14.97 -10.22
N SER A 79 -2.14 -15.78 -9.64
CA SER A 79 -2.40 -17.20 -9.38
C SER A 79 -3.55 -17.38 -8.39
N LEU A 80 -3.55 -16.64 -7.27
CA LEU A 80 -4.60 -16.70 -6.26
C LEU A 80 -5.97 -16.29 -6.82
N ALA A 81 -6.03 -15.20 -7.59
CA ALA A 81 -7.28 -14.76 -8.24
C ALA A 81 -7.86 -15.78 -9.22
N GLN A 82 -7.01 -16.60 -9.85
CA GLN A 82 -7.43 -17.65 -10.80
C GLN A 82 -7.78 -18.96 -10.13
N ARG A 83 -7.05 -19.34 -9.07
CA ARG A 83 -7.18 -20.65 -8.42
C ARG A 83 -8.16 -20.67 -7.26
N LYS A 84 -8.37 -19.52 -6.64
CA LYS A 84 -9.29 -19.31 -5.52
C LYS A 84 -10.24 -18.13 -5.81
N PRO A 85 -11.03 -18.24 -6.90
CA PRO A 85 -11.94 -17.15 -7.31
C PRO A 85 -13.09 -16.93 -6.31
N GLU A 86 -13.35 -17.89 -5.43
CA GLU A 86 -14.34 -17.83 -4.36
C GLU A 86 -13.86 -17.04 -3.13
N VAL A 87 -12.54 -16.81 -2.99
CA VAL A 87 -11.99 -16.08 -1.85
C VAL A 87 -12.06 -14.57 -2.13
N ASP A 88 -12.88 -13.89 -1.37
CA ASP A 88 -13.03 -12.44 -1.37
C ASP A 88 -12.14 -11.77 -0.31
N GLY A 89 -11.93 -10.46 -0.45
CA GLY A 89 -11.17 -9.67 0.54
C GLY A 89 -9.66 -9.61 0.33
N GLY A 90 -9.17 -10.08 -0.84
CA GLY A 90 -7.76 -9.94 -1.22
C GLY A 90 -6.79 -10.52 -0.18
N VAL A 91 -5.84 -9.72 0.28
CA VAL A 91 -4.79 -10.15 1.23
C VAL A 91 -5.35 -10.67 2.56
N TYR A 92 -6.50 -10.15 3.02
CA TYR A 92 -7.20 -10.67 4.21
C TYR A 92 -7.74 -12.08 3.96
N GLY A 93 -8.51 -12.24 2.87
CA GLY A 93 -9.14 -13.50 2.53
C GLY A 93 -8.13 -14.62 2.30
N TYR A 94 -7.05 -14.33 1.59
CA TYR A 94 -5.97 -15.29 1.33
C TYR A 94 -5.27 -15.74 2.61
N ALA A 95 -4.97 -14.81 3.52
CA ALA A 95 -4.35 -15.14 4.80
C ALA A 95 -5.29 -15.98 5.69
N LYS A 96 -6.58 -15.63 5.75
CA LYS A 96 -7.61 -16.34 6.50
C LYS A 96 -7.80 -17.76 5.98
N GLU A 97 -7.98 -17.93 4.68
CA GLU A 97 -8.16 -19.23 4.04
C GLU A 97 -6.94 -20.13 4.20
N GLY A 98 -5.76 -19.54 4.10
CA GLY A 98 -4.50 -20.27 4.23
C GLY A 98 -4.16 -20.74 5.64
N PHE A 99 -4.44 -19.93 6.66
CA PHE A 99 -3.81 -20.07 7.98
C PHE A 99 -4.72 -19.82 9.17
N GLY A 100 -5.99 -19.51 8.94
CA GLY A 100 -6.99 -19.28 9.99
C GLY A 100 -7.32 -17.81 10.25
N GLU A 101 -8.30 -17.59 11.12
CA GLU A 101 -8.94 -16.29 11.31
C GLU A 101 -8.03 -15.24 11.94
N TYR A 102 -7.17 -15.65 12.89
CA TYR A 102 -6.22 -14.71 13.50
C TYR A 102 -5.13 -14.28 12.52
N VAL A 103 -4.66 -15.17 11.65
CA VAL A 103 -3.69 -14.80 10.59
C VAL A 103 -4.35 -13.89 9.57
N GLY A 104 -5.60 -14.16 9.18
CA GLY A 104 -6.42 -13.23 8.39
C GLY A 104 -6.54 -11.87 9.06
N PHE A 105 -6.85 -11.85 10.37
CA PHE A 105 -6.89 -10.61 11.16
C PHE A 105 -5.57 -9.84 11.08
N THR A 106 -4.41 -10.47 11.32
CA THR A 106 -3.11 -9.79 11.26
C THR A 106 -2.85 -9.19 9.87
N SER A 107 -3.24 -9.88 8.80
CA SER A 107 -3.15 -9.37 7.44
C SER A 107 -4.02 -8.12 7.23
N ALA A 108 -5.30 -8.17 7.63
CA ALA A 108 -6.20 -7.02 7.51
C ALA A 108 -5.76 -5.84 8.38
N TRP A 109 -5.35 -6.12 9.62
CA TRP A 109 -4.94 -5.11 10.59
C TRP A 109 -3.68 -4.36 10.14
N GLY A 110 -2.65 -5.10 9.70
CA GLY A 110 -1.43 -4.50 9.16
C GLY A 110 -1.69 -3.66 7.90
N TYR A 111 -2.53 -4.16 6.99
CA TYR A 111 -2.92 -3.42 5.80
C TYR A 111 -3.69 -2.14 6.13
N TRP A 112 -4.63 -2.20 7.08
CA TRP A 112 -5.35 -1.03 7.54
C TRP A 112 -4.44 0.02 8.17
N ILE A 113 -3.50 -0.40 9.04
CA ILE A 113 -2.55 0.55 9.64
C ILE A 113 -1.65 1.14 8.57
N SER A 114 -1.10 0.34 7.66
CA SER A 114 -0.34 0.84 6.51
C SER A 114 -1.11 1.90 5.72
N ALA A 115 -2.41 1.66 5.47
CA ALA A 115 -3.26 2.57 4.70
C ALA A 115 -3.48 3.92 5.41
N TRP A 116 -3.77 3.94 6.72
CA TRP A 116 -4.01 5.21 7.39
C TRP A 116 -2.71 5.96 7.75
N VAL A 117 -1.60 5.26 8.04
CA VAL A 117 -0.27 5.90 8.14
C VAL A 117 0.14 6.50 6.79
N GLY A 118 -0.12 5.78 5.69
CA GLY A 118 0.07 6.31 4.34
C GLY A 118 -0.76 7.56 4.05
N ASN A 119 -1.98 7.68 4.60
CA ASN A 119 -2.77 8.90 4.48
C ASN A 119 -2.13 10.08 5.24
N VAL A 120 -1.47 9.84 6.37
CA VAL A 120 -0.68 10.88 7.06
C VAL A 120 0.50 11.31 6.18
N ALA A 121 1.23 10.36 5.60
CA ALA A 121 2.32 10.67 4.67
C ALA A 121 1.83 11.50 3.46
N TYR A 122 0.66 11.17 2.90
CA TYR A 122 0.07 11.96 1.81
C TYR A 122 -0.27 13.38 2.23
N LEU A 123 -0.81 13.58 3.44
CA LEU A 123 -1.14 14.89 3.97
C LEU A 123 0.12 15.72 4.25
N VAL A 124 1.15 15.13 4.83
CA VAL A 124 2.44 15.80 5.08
C VAL A 124 3.09 16.21 3.75
N LEU A 125 3.17 15.30 2.77
CA LEU A 125 3.74 15.62 1.46
C LEU A 125 2.91 16.66 0.71
N LEU A 126 1.58 16.63 0.83
CA LEU A 126 0.71 17.63 0.22
C LEU A 126 0.98 19.03 0.79
N MET A 127 1.10 19.15 2.11
CA MET A 127 1.43 20.42 2.74
C MET A 127 2.86 20.86 2.38
N SER A 128 3.85 19.97 2.40
CA SER A 128 5.21 20.25 1.93
C SER A 128 5.20 20.78 0.48
N THR A 129 4.44 20.14 -0.41
CA THR A 129 4.30 20.59 -1.81
C THR A 129 3.66 21.96 -1.92
N LEU A 130 2.65 22.25 -1.09
CA LEU A 130 2.03 23.58 -1.02
C LEU A 130 3.01 24.63 -0.46
N GLY A 131 4.02 24.22 0.27
CA GLY A 131 5.12 25.06 0.74
C GLY A 131 5.83 25.81 -0.38
N TYR A 132 5.81 25.27 -1.60
CA TYR A 132 6.34 25.97 -2.79
C TYR A 132 5.68 27.34 -3.02
N TRP A 133 4.38 27.46 -2.79
CA TRP A 133 3.65 28.74 -2.93
C TRP A 133 3.42 29.44 -1.59
N PHE A 134 3.38 28.69 -0.49
CA PHE A 134 3.04 29.16 0.85
C PHE A 134 4.15 28.75 1.84
N PRO A 135 5.18 29.57 2.08
CA PRO A 135 6.32 29.20 2.93
C PRO A 135 5.94 28.75 4.36
N SER A 136 4.76 29.14 4.86
CA SER A 136 4.24 28.66 6.15
C SER A 136 4.00 27.14 6.21
N PHE A 137 3.95 26.45 5.06
CA PHE A 137 3.75 25.01 4.94
C PHE A 137 5.04 24.23 4.66
N GLU A 138 6.19 24.92 4.63
CA GLU A 138 7.49 24.32 4.35
C GLU A 138 7.74 23.05 5.19
N GLY A 139 8.27 22.00 4.57
CA GLY A 139 8.49 20.70 5.21
C GLY A 139 7.24 19.88 5.54
N GLY A 140 6.04 20.48 5.46
CA GLY A 140 4.76 19.76 5.65
C GLY A 140 4.39 19.47 7.12
N THR A 141 5.24 19.80 8.09
CA THR A 141 5.05 19.49 9.53
C THR A 141 4.99 20.71 10.44
N THR A 142 5.01 21.93 9.86
CA THR A 142 4.78 23.15 10.64
C THR A 142 3.39 23.18 11.25
N VAL A 143 3.15 23.99 12.28
CA VAL A 143 1.82 24.17 12.90
C VAL A 143 0.77 24.56 11.85
N ALA A 144 1.12 25.45 10.91
CA ALA A 144 0.24 25.86 9.82
C ALA A 144 -0.05 24.69 8.87
N ALA A 145 0.96 23.90 8.51
CA ALA A 145 0.83 22.72 7.67
C ALA A 145 -0.09 21.67 8.31
N ILE A 146 0.12 21.34 9.59
CA ILE A 146 -0.72 20.37 10.30
C ILE A 146 -2.16 20.87 10.48
N ALA A 147 -2.36 22.18 10.69
CA ALA A 147 -3.70 22.76 10.71
C ALA A 147 -4.39 22.62 9.34
N GLY A 148 -3.70 22.94 8.23
CA GLY A 148 -4.18 22.75 6.87
C GLY A 148 -4.48 21.29 6.53
N ALA A 149 -3.58 20.37 6.89
CA ALA A 149 -3.76 18.93 6.75
C ALA A 149 -4.98 18.42 7.52
N SER A 150 -5.17 18.90 8.75
CA SER A 150 -6.34 18.56 9.58
C SER A 150 -7.64 19.03 8.94
N VAL A 151 -7.70 20.27 8.47
CA VAL A 151 -8.90 20.77 7.76
C VAL A 151 -9.22 19.91 6.55
N LEU A 152 -8.22 19.58 5.73
CA LEU A 152 -8.40 18.74 4.56
C LEU A 152 -8.86 17.32 4.93
N LEU A 153 -8.28 16.71 5.95
CA LEU A 153 -8.69 15.41 6.47
C LEU A 153 -10.18 15.39 6.82
N TRP A 154 -10.64 16.39 7.57
CA TRP A 154 -12.04 16.45 8.00
C TRP A 154 -12.99 16.82 6.87
N VAL A 155 -12.55 17.57 5.86
CA VAL A 155 -13.33 17.77 4.62
C VAL A 155 -13.50 16.45 3.88
N VAL A 156 -12.42 15.66 3.68
CA VAL A 156 -12.48 14.34 3.05
C VAL A 156 -13.35 13.39 3.88
N HIS A 157 -13.27 13.45 5.20
CA HIS A 157 -14.15 12.70 6.11
C HIS A 157 -15.63 12.99 5.85
N ALA A 158 -16.01 14.26 5.82
CA ALA A 158 -17.39 14.69 5.57
C ALA A 158 -17.89 14.27 4.18
N LEU A 159 -17.05 14.41 3.15
CA LEU A 159 -17.33 13.94 1.80
C LEU A 159 -17.57 12.42 1.77
N THR A 160 -16.73 11.66 2.45
CA THR A 160 -16.86 10.19 2.51
C THR A 160 -18.15 9.78 3.24
N LEU A 161 -18.51 10.43 4.34
CA LEU A 161 -19.77 10.20 5.07
C LEU A 161 -21.01 10.52 4.22
N SER A 162 -20.92 11.48 3.32
CA SER A 162 -22.04 11.85 2.44
C SER A 162 -22.27 10.91 1.25
N GLY A 163 -21.39 9.91 1.07
CA GLY A 163 -21.51 8.91 0.00
C GLY A 163 -21.18 9.48 -1.38
N VAL A 164 -19.88 9.65 -1.67
CA VAL A 164 -19.43 10.22 -2.96
C VAL A 164 -19.80 9.28 -4.12
N ARG A 165 -20.70 9.72 -4.98
CA ARG A 165 -21.20 8.96 -6.16
C ARG A 165 -20.43 9.18 -7.47
N ASN A 166 -19.63 10.25 -7.60
CA ASN A 166 -19.03 10.67 -8.87
C ASN A 166 -17.51 10.38 -8.97
N ALA A 167 -17.10 9.19 -8.54
CA ALA A 167 -15.67 8.80 -8.51
C ALA A 167 -15.00 8.67 -9.89
N ALA A 168 -15.74 8.38 -10.96
CA ALA A 168 -15.14 8.05 -12.26
C ALA A 168 -14.48 9.25 -12.96
N PHE A 169 -15.16 10.41 -13.00
CA PHE A 169 -14.59 11.62 -13.60
C PHE A 169 -13.41 12.16 -12.79
N ALA A 170 -13.56 12.20 -11.46
CA ALA A 170 -12.50 12.63 -10.57
C ALA A 170 -11.25 11.74 -10.72
N ASN A 171 -11.44 10.42 -10.82
CA ASN A 171 -10.33 9.49 -11.02
C ASN A 171 -9.63 9.68 -12.38
N ALA A 172 -10.34 10.00 -13.45
CA ALA A 172 -9.73 10.29 -14.75
C ALA A 172 -8.86 11.55 -14.70
N VAL A 173 -9.38 12.65 -14.10
CA VAL A 173 -8.62 13.90 -13.91
C VAL A 173 -7.36 13.66 -13.07
N VAL A 174 -7.50 12.96 -11.96
CA VAL A 174 -6.37 12.61 -11.08
C VAL A 174 -5.35 11.76 -11.81
N THR A 175 -5.77 10.80 -12.65
CA THR A 175 -4.85 9.95 -13.41
C THR A 175 -4.03 10.76 -14.42
N VAL A 176 -4.68 11.67 -15.16
CA VAL A 176 -3.96 12.58 -16.09
C VAL A 176 -3.01 13.49 -15.33
N ALA A 177 -3.48 14.09 -14.22
CA ALA A 177 -2.68 15.01 -13.41
C ALA A 177 -1.41 14.38 -12.82
N LYS A 178 -1.38 13.06 -12.59
CA LYS A 178 -0.17 12.36 -12.11
C LYS A 178 0.72 11.86 -13.25
N VAL A 179 0.17 11.41 -14.36
CA VAL A 179 0.95 10.82 -15.46
C VAL A 179 1.64 11.88 -16.30
N VAL A 180 0.97 12.99 -16.59
CA VAL A 180 1.54 14.05 -17.45
C VAL A 180 2.82 14.66 -16.86
N PRO A 181 2.87 15.09 -15.58
CA PRO A 181 4.10 15.60 -14.97
C PRO A 181 5.24 14.57 -14.96
N ILE A 182 4.94 13.29 -14.70
CA ILE A 182 5.95 12.22 -14.69
C ILE A 182 6.56 12.04 -16.09
N LEU A 183 5.73 11.96 -17.13
CA LEU A 183 6.23 11.82 -18.51
C LEU A 183 7.01 13.06 -18.97
N THR A 184 6.57 14.26 -18.57
CA THR A 184 7.30 15.51 -18.84
C THR A 184 8.65 15.50 -18.15
N PHE A 185 8.71 15.11 -16.88
CA PHE A 185 9.97 14.95 -16.15
C PHE A 185 10.90 13.98 -16.86
N ILE A 186 10.43 12.78 -17.21
CA ILE A 186 11.23 11.77 -17.91
C ILE A 186 11.78 12.32 -19.24
N ALA A 187 10.95 13.03 -20.01
CA ALA A 187 11.38 13.61 -21.28
C ALA A 187 12.49 14.66 -21.10
N ILE A 188 12.33 15.58 -20.15
CA ILE A 188 13.34 16.62 -19.86
C ILE A 188 14.61 15.97 -19.27
N ALA A 189 14.45 15.06 -18.31
CA ALA A 189 15.56 14.36 -17.68
C ALA A 189 16.38 13.52 -18.69
N ALA A 190 15.73 12.91 -19.68
CA ALA A 190 16.43 12.16 -20.72
C ALA A 190 17.29 13.07 -21.61
N VAL A 191 16.84 14.30 -21.86
CA VAL A 191 17.61 15.29 -22.64
C VAL A 191 18.76 15.88 -21.80
N GLY A 192 18.52 16.15 -20.51
CA GLY A 192 19.50 16.72 -19.58
C GLY A 192 20.51 15.70 -19.02
N PHE A 193 20.35 14.41 -19.33
CA PHE A 193 21.15 13.34 -18.73
C PHE A 193 22.63 13.45 -19.02
N ARG A 194 23.44 13.49 -17.97
CA ARG A 194 24.92 13.55 -18.02
C ARG A 194 25.51 12.26 -17.47
N ALA A 195 26.02 11.41 -18.35
CA ALA A 195 26.59 10.11 -17.97
C ALA A 195 27.75 10.25 -16.95
N GLY A 196 28.51 11.34 -17.00
CA GLY A 196 29.57 11.62 -16.02
C GLY A 196 29.05 11.73 -14.58
N LEU A 197 27.91 12.40 -14.36
CA LEU A 197 27.27 12.48 -13.05
C LEU A 197 26.80 11.11 -12.57
N PHE A 198 26.16 10.34 -13.45
CA PHE A 198 25.66 8.99 -13.12
C PHE A 198 26.78 8.03 -12.71
N THR A 199 27.99 8.18 -13.29
CA THR A 199 29.11 7.30 -13.01
C THR A 199 30.05 7.81 -11.90
N THR A 200 29.89 9.06 -11.45
CA THR A 200 30.67 9.61 -10.34
C THR A 200 30.30 8.88 -9.06
N ASP A 201 31.32 8.40 -8.34
CA ASP A 201 31.15 7.58 -7.14
C ASP A 201 30.10 6.47 -7.28
N PHE A 202 30.17 5.73 -8.39
CA PHE A 202 29.15 4.75 -8.82
C PHE A 202 28.79 3.74 -7.73
N TRP A 203 29.75 3.37 -6.87
CA TRP A 203 29.54 2.41 -5.78
C TRP A 203 29.29 3.07 -4.42
N GLY A 204 29.34 4.40 -4.32
CA GLY A 204 29.08 5.15 -3.09
C GLY A 204 30.22 5.05 -2.06
N ALA A 205 31.46 4.97 -2.51
CA ALA A 205 32.61 4.87 -1.62
C ALA A 205 32.78 6.13 -0.76
N ASP A 206 32.48 7.30 -1.32
CA ASP A 206 32.58 8.61 -0.68
C ASP A 206 31.25 9.09 -0.10
N ALA A 207 30.14 8.39 -0.38
CA ALA A 207 28.78 8.80 0.01
C ALA A 207 28.46 8.58 1.50
N GLY A 208 29.28 7.85 2.23
CA GLY A 208 29.04 7.58 3.67
C GLY A 208 27.83 6.66 3.96
N LEU A 209 27.29 5.96 2.94
CA LEU A 209 26.06 5.15 3.01
C LEU A 209 26.30 3.69 3.41
N GLY A 210 27.55 3.36 3.83
CA GLY A 210 27.94 1.99 4.16
C GLY A 210 28.29 1.15 2.94
N GLY A 211 28.39 -0.17 3.11
CA GLY A 211 28.72 -1.11 2.04
C GLY A 211 27.57 -1.28 1.04
N THR A 212 27.87 -1.86 -0.13
CA THR A 212 26.85 -2.10 -1.19
C THR A 212 25.59 -2.79 -0.65
N MET A 213 25.73 -3.76 0.24
CA MET A 213 24.57 -4.47 0.80
C MET A 213 23.77 -3.60 1.77
N ASP A 214 24.41 -2.71 2.52
CA ASP A 214 23.73 -1.77 3.41
C ASP A 214 22.91 -0.77 2.60
N GLN A 215 23.49 -0.23 1.53
CA GLN A 215 22.81 0.65 0.58
C GLN A 215 21.59 -0.03 -0.06
N VAL A 216 21.74 -1.29 -0.52
CA VAL A 216 20.62 -2.09 -1.07
C VAL A 216 19.54 -2.30 -0.01
N LYS A 217 19.87 -2.59 1.24
CA LYS A 217 18.90 -2.74 2.32
C LYS A 217 18.15 -1.45 2.61
N ASN A 218 18.86 -0.33 2.70
CA ASN A 218 18.30 0.97 3.06
C ASN A 218 17.21 1.43 2.07
N MET A 219 17.32 1.06 0.79
CA MET A 219 16.33 1.44 -0.22
C MET A 219 15.08 0.53 -0.26
N MET A 220 15.08 -0.66 0.38
CA MET A 220 14.05 -1.67 0.19
C MET A 220 12.64 -1.19 0.60
N LEU A 221 12.48 -0.52 1.73
CA LEU A 221 11.16 -0.04 2.17
C LEU A 221 10.59 1.01 1.20
N VAL A 222 11.43 1.90 0.67
CA VAL A 222 11.01 2.87 -0.34
C VAL A 222 10.59 2.18 -1.63
N THR A 223 11.35 1.17 -2.08
CA THR A 223 10.98 0.43 -3.30
C THR A 223 9.65 -0.31 -3.15
N VAL A 224 9.32 -0.80 -1.97
CA VAL A 224 8.00 -1.45 -1.74
C VAL A 224 6.89 -0.42 -1.68
N TRP A 225 7.12 0.73 -1.02
CA TRP A 225 6.15 1.82 -0.93
C TRP A 225 5.56 2.22 -2.27
N VAL A 226 6.42 2.39 -3.27
CA VAL A 226 5.98 2.82 -4.62
C VAL A 226 5.22 1.75 -5.41
N PHE A 227 5.14 0.51 -4.89
CA PHE A 227 4.35 -0.57 -5.47
C PHE A 227 3.13 -0.96 -4.63
N ILE A 228 2.89 -0.32 -3.47
CA ILE A 228 1.66 -0.55 -2.71
C ILE A 228 0.46 -0.17 -3.58
N GLY A 229 -0.53 -1.06 -3.66
CA GLY A 229 -1.64 -0.98 -4.60
C GLY A 229 -1.56 -1.99 -5.76
N ILE A 230 -0.47 -2.79 -5.84
CA ILE A 230 -0.35 -3.89 -6.81
C ILE A 230 -1.49 -4.92 -6.66
N GLU A 231 -2.01 -5.07 -5.45
CA GLU A 231 -3.17 -5.89 -5.10
C GLU A 231 -4.49 -5.28 -5.57
N GLY A 232 -4.50 -4.03 -6.02
CA GLY A 232 -5.71 -3.26 -6.37
C GLY A 232 -6.57 -3.94 -7.45
N ALA A 233 -5.96 -4.64 -8.42
CA ALA A 233 -6.72 -5.39 -9.42
C ALA A 233 -7.59 -6.50 -8.78
N ALA A 234 -7.14 -7.13 -7.68
CA ALA A 234 -7.89 -8.14 -6.97
C ALA A 234 -9.15 -7.54 -6.31
N VAL A 235 -9.10 -6.31 -5.84
CA VAL A 235 -10.24 -5.56 -5.28
C VAL A 235 -11.33 -5.34 -6.35
N TYR A 236 -10.93 -5.07 -7.59
CA TYR A 236 -11.87 -4.84 -8.70
C TYR A 236 -12.24 -6.11 -9.46
N SER A 237 -11.83 -7.29 -8.99
CA SER A 237 -12.04 -8.57 -9.68
C SER A 237 -13.51 -8.89 -9.97
N GLN A 238 -14.43 -8.48 -9.09
CA GLN A 238 -15.87 -8.67 -9.30
C GLN A 238 -16.45 -7.79 -10.42
N ARG A 239 -15.76 -6.67 -10.78
CA ARG A 239 -16.18 -5.76 -11.85
C ARG A 239 -15.48 -6.04 -13.18
N ALA A 240 -14.57 -7.01 -13.23
CA ALA A 240 -13.83 -7.37 -14.43
C ALA A 240 -14.69 -8.22 -15.38
N ARG A 241 -14.47 -8.09 -16.70
CA ARG A 241 -15.06 -8.95 -17.73
C ARG A 241 -14.67 -10.42 -17.54
N SER A 242 -13.42 -10.66 -17.17
CA SER A 242 -12.91 -11.99 -16.89
C SER A 242 -11.87 -11.97 -15.79
N ARG A 243 -11.79 -13.05 -15.00
CA ARG A 243 -10.74 -13.22 -13.99
C ARG A 243 -9.33 -13.27 -14.61
N ARG A 244 -9.22 -13.73 -15.86
CA ARG A 244 -7.96 -13.73 -16.60
C ARG A 244 -7.45 -12.33 -16.88
N ASP A 245 -8.35 -11.37 -17.15
CA ASP A 245 -7.99 -9.97 -17.39
C ASP A 245 -7.49 -9.29 -16.12
N VAL A 246 -8.00 -9.66 -14.94
CA VAL A 246 -7.50 -9.18 -13.64
C VAL A 246 -6.01 -9.49 -13.50
N GLY A 247 -5.63 -10.75 -13.66
CA GLY A 247 -4.23 -11.15 -13.53
C GLY A 247 -3.31 -10.53 -14.59
N ARG A 248 -3.79 -10.39 -15.83
CA ARG A 248 -3.04 -9.71 -16.89
C ARG A 248 -2.87 -8.22 -16.59
N ALA A 249 -3.92 -7.56 -16.11
CA ALA A 249 -3.88 -6.15 -15.74
C ALA A 249 -2.89 -5.89 -14.60
N THR A 250 -2.82 -6.78 -13.60
CA THR A 250 -1.84 -6.68 -12.52
C THR A 250 -0.41 -6.70 -13.05
N VAL A 251 -0.08 -7.68 -13.89
CA VAL A 251 1.29 -7.80 -14.44
C VAL A 251 1.62 -6.66 -15.40
N LEU A 252 0.71 -6.29 -16.31
CA LEU A 252 0.92 -5.18 -17.24
C LEU A 252 1.04 -3.84 -16.49
N GLY A 253 0.17 -3.59 -15.52
CA GLY A 253 0.22 -2.39 -14.69
C GLY A 253 1.53 -2.30 -13.91
N PHE A 254 1.96 -3.40 -13.32
CA PHE A 254 3.25 -3.48 -12.63
C PHE A 254 4.41 -3.14 -13.57
N LEU A 255 4.47 -3.73 -14.77
CA LEU A 255 5.57 -3.47 -15.72
C LEU A 255 5.61 -2.02 -16.18
N VAL A 256 4.44 -1.40 -16.43
CA VAL A 256 4.35 0.02 -16.77
C VAL A 256 4.88 0.88 -15.62
N VAL A 257 4.43 0.63 -14.39
CA VAL A 257 4.87 1.40 -13.22
C VAL A 257 6.35 1.19 -12.95
N LEU A 258 6.85 -0.05 -13.02
CA LEU A 258 8.29 -0.33 -12.89
C LEU A 258 9.11 0.46 -13.90
N GLY A 259 8.68 0.50 -15.17
CA GLY A 259 9.35 1.28 -16.20
C GLY A 259 9.39 2.79 -15.89
N LEU A 260 8.28 3.35 -15.40
CA LEU A 260 8.23 4.77 -15.01
C LEU A 260 9.12 5.06 -13.79
N LEU A 261 9.08 4.20 -12.77
CA LEU A 261 9.90 4.35 -11.56
C LEU A 261 11.40 4.27 -11.88
N LEU A 262 11.79 3.29 -12.71
CA LEU A 262 13.18 3.16 -13.18
C LEU A 262 13.61 4.39 -13.98
N ALA A 263 12.78 4.86 -14.92
CA ALA A 263 13.10 6.03 -15.72
C ALA A 263 13.29 7.28 -14.86
N VAL A 264 12.32 7.57 -13.97
CA VAL A 264 12.44 8.71 -13.04
C VAL A 264 13.70 8.61 -12.20
N ASN A 265 13.93 7.46 -11.58
CA ASN A 265 15.01 7.30 -10.62
C ASN A 265 16.40 7.33 -11.28
N LEU A 266 16.61 6.52 -12.32
CA LEU A 266 17.92 6.43 -12.98
C LEU A 266 18.30 7.73 -13.70
N LEU A 267 17.33 8.39 -14.35
CA LEU A 267 17.60 9.67 -15.02
C LEU A 267 17.95 10.77 -14.02
N SER A 268 17.38 10.77 -12.82
CA SER A 268 17.68 11.74 -11.77
C SER A 268 19.17 11.79 -11.42
N TYR A 269 19.84 10.64 -11.34
CA TYR A 269 21.29 10.57 -11.05
C TYR A 269 22.17 11.10 -12.20
N GLY A 270 21.61 11.35 -13.36
CA GLY A 270 22.30 12.03 -14.46
C GLY A 270 22.04 13.52 -14.52
N LEU A 271 21.14 14.07 -13.71
CA LEU A 271 20.83 15.51 -13.68
C LEU A 271 21.66 16.25 -12.62
N MET A 272 21.88 15.63 -11.47
CA MET A 272 22.51 16.25 -10.31
C MET A 272 23.39 15.22 -9.58
N ALA A 273 24.38 15.67 -8.81
CA ALA A 273 25.19 14.79 -8.01
C ALA A 273 24.35 14.10 -6.92
N GLN A 274 24.67 12.85 -6.58
CA GLN A 274 23.89 12.04 -5.65
C GLN A 274 23.66 12.73 -4.29
N ALA A 275 24.69 13.36 -3.73
CA ALA A 275 24.58 14.06 -2.45
C ALA A 275 23.61 15.26 -2.52
N ASP A 276 23.61 15.98 -3.66
CA ASP A 276 22.70 17.11 -3.89
C ASP A 276 21.27 16.64 -4.06
N ILE A 277 21.04 15.51 -4.77
CA ILE A 277 19.72 14.89 -4.90
C ILE A 277 19.19 14.46 -3.51
N ALA A 278 20.05 13.85 -2.69
CA ALA A 278 19.70 13.42 -1.33
C ALA A 278 19.29 14.59 -0.43
N GLY A 279 19.86 15.79 -0.67
CA GLY A 279 19.55 17.03 0.06
C GLY A 279 18.30 17.77 -0.44
N LEU A 280 17.67 17.34 -1.53
CA LEU A 280 16.45 17.98 -2.03
C LEU A 280 15.27 17.75 -1.08
N SER A 281 14.51 18.82 -0.83
CA SER A 281 13.24 18.73 -0.12
C SER A 281 12.18 17.98 -0.97
N ASP A 282 11.25 17.30 -0.29
CA ASP A 282 10.15 16.63 -0.97
C ASP A 282 9.04 17.62 -1.38
N PRO A 283 8.56 17.53 -2.64
CA PRO A 283 8.83 16.50 -3.66
C PRO A 283 10.12 16.75 -4.46
N SER A 284 11.09 15.88 -4.35
CA SER A 284 12.42 16.04 -4.96
C SER A 284 12.42 16.11 -6.51
N MET A 285 11.42 15.53 -7.17
CA MET A 285 11.23 15.73 -8.63
C MET A 285 11.05 17.20 -8.99
N ALA A 286 10.42 18.01 -8.12
CA ALA A 286 10.25 19.45 -8.37
C ALA A 286 11.58 20.17 -8.35
N GLY A 287 12.42 19.93 -7.34
CA GLY A 287 13.76 20.52 -7.26
C GLY A 287 14.69 20.10 -8.40
N LEU A 288 14.63 18.83 -8.82
CA LEU A 288 15.38 18.38 -10.00
C LEU A 288 14.94 19.09 -11.27
N LEU A 289 13.64 19.28 -11.48
CA LEU A 289 13.15 19.94 -12.68
C LEU A 289 13.40 21.45 -12.64
N GLU A 290 13.38 22.07 -11.45
CA GLU A 290 13.80 23.45 -11.25
C GLU A 290 15.24 23.68 -11.67
N ASN A 291 16.14 22.79 -11.30
CA ASN A 291 17.54 22.84 -11.68
C ASN A 291 17.76 22.78 -13.18
N GLU A 292 16.94 22.02 -13.92
CA GLU A 292 17.12 21.82 -15.37
C GLU A 292 16.41 22.89 -16.22
N VAL A 293 15.23 23.35 -15.81
CA VAL A 293 14.37 24.22 -16.63
C VAL A 293 13.86 25.47 -15.89
N GLY A 294 14.24 25.66 -14.62
CA GLY A 294 13.86 26.80 -13.80
C GLY A 294 12.54 26.62 -13.06
N GLU A 295 12.10 27.67 -12.37
CA GLU A 295 10.95 27.67 -11.45
C GLU A 295 9.63 27.12 -12.04
N TRP A 296 9.40 27.34 -13.34
CA TRP A 296 8.18 26.79 -13.94
C TRP A 296 8.10 25.25 -13.86
N GLY A 297 9.26 24.58 -13.91
CA GLY A 297 9.35 23.13 -13.78
C GLY A 297 8.95 22.65 -12.39
N ALA A 298 9.43 23.33 -11.34
CA ALA A 298 9.04 23.05 -9.98
C ALA A 298 7.53 23.27 -9.76
N GLY A 299 7.01 24.42 -10.23
CA GLY A 299 5.58 24.73 -10.14
C GLY A 299 4.70 23.72 -10.87
N PHE A 300 5.13 23.26 -12.05
CA PHE A 300 4.39 22.27 -12.85
C PHE A 300 4.31 20.90 -12.14
N ILE A 301 5.43 20.39 -11.63
CA ILE A 301 5.47 19.13 -10.87
C ILE A 301 4.62 19.26 -9.60
N SER A 302 4.80 20.35 -8.85
CA SER A 302 4.07 20.60 -7.60
C SER A 302 2.55 20.67 -7.81
N ALA A 303 2.08 21.37 -8.85
CA ALA A 303 0.66 21.45 -9.18
C ALA A 303 0.08 20.07 -9.53
N GLY A 304 0.78 19.28 -10.34
CA GLY A 304 0.37 17.92 -10.70
C GLY A 304 0.31 17.01 -9.47
N LEU A 305 1.29 17.12 -8.57
CA LEU A 305 1.34 16.33 -7.35
C LEU A 305 0.21 16.69 -6.38
N VAL A 306 -0.10 17.98 -6.18
CA VAL A 306 -1.23 18.40 -5.33
C VAL A 306 -2.53 17.75 -5.78
N ILE A 307 -2.84 17.81 -7.09
CA ILE A 307 -4.04 17.18 -7.65
C ILE A 307 -3.99 15.65 -7.45
N SER A 308 -2.82 15.04 -7.68
CA SER A 308 -2.59 13.60 -7.47
C SER A 308 -2.87 13.18 -6.03
N LEU A 309 -2.32 13.92 -5.06
CA LEU A 309 -2.45 13.61 -3.63
C LEU A 309 -3.88 13.78 -3.12
N LEU A 310 -4.61 14.80 -3.56
CA LEU A 310 -6.03 14.95 -3.21
C LEU A 310 -6.86 13.75 -3.66
N GLY A 311 -6.63 13.26 -4.88
CA GLY A 311 -7.32 12.08 -5.38
C GLY A 311 -6.88 10.78 -4.69
N ALA A 312 -5.59 10.64 -4.41
CA ALA A 312 -5.05 9.48 -3.71
C ALA A 312 -5.57 9.42 -2.26
N LEU A 313 -5.57 10.54 -1.54
CA LEU A 313 -6.10 10.63 -0.17
C LEU A 313 -7.55 10.14 -0.08
N LEU A 314 -8.43 10.63 -0.97
CA LEU A 314 -9.82 10.19 -1.00
C LEU A 314 -9.93 8.67 -1.26
N ALA A 315 -9.18 8.17 -2.24
CA ALA A 315 -9.21 6.75 -2.61
C ALA A 315 -8.70 5.86 -1.46
N TRP A 316 -7.62 6.25 -0.78
CA TRP A 316 -7.04 5.48 0.30
C TRP A 316 -7.82 5.59 1.62
N VAL A 317 -8.50 6.71 1.89
CA VAL A 317 -9.47 6.80 3.00
C VAL A 317 -10.62 5.82 2.78
N LEU A 318 -11.20 5.76 1.57
CA LEU A 318 -12.24 4.80 1.23
C LEU A 318 -11.76 3.35 1.34
N LEU A 319 -10.55 3.07 0.86
CA LEU A 319 -9.95 1.73 0.93
C LEU A 319 -9.69 1.31 2.38
N ALA A 320 -9.12 2.18 3.21
CA ALA A 320 -8.84 1.90 4.61
C ALA A 320 -10.11 1.49 5.38
N VAL A 321 -11.23 2.16 5.11
CA VAL A 321 -12.52 1.84 5.71
C VAL A 321 -13.04 0.46 5.27
N GLU A 322 -12.90 0.14 3.97
CA GLU A 322 -13.34 -1.16 3.43
C GLU A 322 -12.46 -2.32 3.92
N ILE A 323 -11.18 -2.10 4.16
CA ILE A 323 -10.28 -3.11 4.77
C ILE A 323 -10.77 -3.56 6.14
N LEU A 324 -11.40 -2.69 6.94
CA LEU A 324 -11.96 -3.06 8.26
C LEU A 324 -13.35 -3.72 8.13
N ARG A 325 -14.11 -3.35 7.11
CA ARG A 325 -15.51 -3.77 6.96
C ARG A 325 -15.65 -5.28 6.80
N LEU A 326 -14.89 -5.89 5.90
CA LEU A 326 -15.01 -7.32 5.61
C LEU A 326 -14.63 -8.20 6.81
N PRO A 327 -13.51 -8.00 7.52
CA PRO A 327 -13.22 -8.71 8.75
C PRO A 327 -14.26 -8.52 9.86
N ALA A 328 -14.94 -7.35 9.91
CA ALA A 328 -16.02 -7.12 10.87
C ALA A 328 -17.29 -7.92 10.50
N LEU A 329 -17.63 -8.04 9.22
CA LEU A 329 -18.71 -8.91 8.75
C LEU A 329 -18.43 -10.39 9.06
N ASP A 330 -17.17 -10.80 9.01
CA ASP A 330 -16.70 -12.16 9.34
C ASP A 330 -16.55 -12.41 10.85
N HIS A 331 -16.87 -11.44 11.71
CA HIS A 331 -16.68 -11.50 13.16
C HIS A 331 -15.21 -11.69 13.60
N VAL A 332 -14.30 -11.22 12.80
CA VAL A 332 -12.85 -11.15 13.08
C VAL A 332 -12.48 -9.81 13.69
N LEU A 333 -13.28 -8.78 13.43
CA LEU A 333 -13.26 -7.47 14.08
C LEU A 333 -14.65 -7.15 14.69
N PRO A 334 -14.74 -6.18 15.63
CA PRO A 334 -16.03 -5.80 16.23
C PRO A 334 -17.07 -5.43 15.19
N ALA A 335 -18.30 -5.95 15.36
CA ALA A 335 -19.40 -5.77 14.40
C ALA A 335 -19.77 -4.30 14.16
N ALA A 336 -19.46 -3.42 15.10
CA ALA A 336 -19.66 -1.97 14.97
C ALA A 336 -18.92 -1.37 13.77
N LEU A 337 -17.76 -1.94 13.36
CA LEU A 337 -16.95 -1.45 12.24
C LEU A 337 -17.59 -1.73 10.87
N ALA A 338 -18.55 -2.66 10.80
CA ALA A 338 -19.30 -2.93 9.58
C ALA A 338 -20.58 -2.10 9.45
N LYS A 339 -20.97 -1.30 10.48
CA LYS A 339 -22.21 -0.53 10.44
C LYS A 339 -22.13 0.62 9.46
N GLU A 340 -23.06 0.62 8.51
CA GLU A 340 -23.22 1.69 7.50
C GLU A 340 -24.19 2.77 7.98
N ASN A 341 -23.92 4.00 7.57
CA ASN A 341 -24.85 5.11 7.75
C ASN A 341 -25.97 5.07 6.68
N ARG A 342 -26.89 6.04 6.74
CA ARG A 342 -28.00 6.18 5.75
C ARG A 342 -27.52 6.35 4.28
N HIS A 343 -26.26 6.70 4.07
CA HIS A 343 -25.65 6.87 2.75
C HIS A 343 -24.82 5.66 2.30
N GLY A 344 -24.80 4.57 3.08
CA GLY A 344 -24.05 3.35 2.79
C GLY A 344 -22.56 3.45 3.09
N ALA A 345 -22.12 4.44 3.89
CA ALA A 345 -20.73 4.55 4.32
C ALA A 345 -20.53 3.88 5.70
N PRO A 346 -19.46 3.04 5.89
CA PRO A 346 -19.13 2.43 7.18
C PRO A 346 -18.60 3.49 8.17
N ALA A 347 -19.52 4.22 8.81
CA ALA A 347 -19.22 5.43 9.58
C ALA A 347 -18.26 5.17 10.75
N THR A 348 -18.46 4.08 11.52
CA THR A 348 -17.62 3.76 12.67
C THR A 348 -16.16 3.49 12.26
N ALA A 349 -15.95 2.72 11.18
CA ALA A 349 -14.62 2.47 10.65
C ALA A 349 -13.96 3.76 10.13
N LEU A 350 -14.73 4.64 9.49
CA LEU A 350 -14.25 5.93 9.02
C LEU A 350 -13.82 6.86 10.17
N TRP A 351 -14.63 6.95 11.24
CA TRP A 351 -14.26 7.71 12.44
C TRP A 351 -12.99 7.16 13.07
N LEU A 352 -12.89 5.83 13.29
CA LEU A 352 -11.70 5.22 13.85
C LEU A 352 -10.46 5.53 13.01
N THR A 353 -10.54 5.34 11.69
CA THR A 353 -9.44 5.59 10.76
C THR A 353 -8.97 7.06 10.83
N ASN A 354 -9.87 8.01 10.71
CA ASN A 354 -9.49 9.41 10.62
C ASN A 354 -9.09 10.02 11.98
N VAL A 355 -9.57 9.47 13.09
CA VAL A 355 -9.06 9.82 14.43
C VAL A 355 -7.62 9.33 14.58
N CYS A 356 -7.27 8.12 14.11
CA CYS A 356 -5.89 7.64 14.10
C CYS A 356 -4.99 8.52 13.21
N VAL A 357 -5.46 8.90 12.00
CA VAL A 357 -4.74 9.84 11.13
C VAL A 357 -4.51 11.18 11.83
N GLN A 358 -5.54 11.76 12.45
CA GLN A 358 -5.43 13.02 13.17
C GLN A 358 -4.46 12.94 14.36
N ALA A 359 -4.51 11.84 15.12
CA ALA A 359 -3.60 11.64 16.25
C ALA A 359 -2.13 11.58 15.80
N LEU A 360 -1.84 10.86 14.70
CA LEU A 360 -0.49 10.78 14.16
C LEU A 360 -0.05 12.12 13.53
N LEU A 361 -0.95 12.86 12.87
CA LEU A 361 -0.65 14.22 12.39
C LEU A 361 -0.26 15.16 13.55
N LEU A 362 -0.94 15.07 14.71
CA LEU A 362 -0.56 15.86 15.88
C LEU A 362 0.77 15.38 16.49
N TRP A 363 1.05 14.09 16.41
CA TRP A 363 2.31 13.51 16.86
C TRP A 363 3.50 14.02 16.07
N THR A 364 3.36 14.28 14.75
CA THR A 364 4.44 14.83 13.92
C THR A 364 4.85 16.25 14.31
N LEU A 365 4.02 17.00 15.04
CA LEU A 365 4.40 18.32 15.60
C LEU A 365 5.44 18.21 16.71
N VAL A 366 5.49 17.09 17.42
CA VAL A 366 6.33 16.91 18.61
C VAL A 366 7.63 16.17 18.28
N ASN A 367 7.61 15.30 17.25
CA ASN A 367 8.69 14.37 16.97
C ASN A 367 9.42 14.60 15.65
N GLU A 368 9.20 15.71 14.98
CA GLU A 368 9.88 16.08 13.71
C GLU A 368 9.93 14.94 12.68
N ASN A 369 8.91 14.04 12.70
CA ASN A 369 8.83 12.93 11.77
C ASN A 369 8.69 13.43 10.34
N THR A 370 9.56 12.94 9.47
CA THR A 370 9.55 13.28 8.06
C THR A 370 8.54 12.44 7.27
N TYR A 371 8.24 12.86 6.04
CA TYR A 371 7.49 12.04 5.09
C TYR A 371 8.11 10.64 4.94
N THR A 372 9.44 10.54 4.92
CA THR A 372 10.18 9.28 4.76
C THR A 372 9.96 8.32 5.93
N ASP A 373 9.92 8.82 7.18
CA ASP A 373 9.66 7.99 8.36
C ASP A 373 8.26 7.37 8.32
N LEU A 374 7.27 8.17 7.90
CA LEU A 374 5.90 7.70 7.71
C LEU A 374 5.80 6.64 6.59
N VAL A 375 6.56 6.82 5.50
CA VAL A 375 6.67 5.83 4.42
C VAL A 375 7.27 4.53 4.93
N TYR A 376 8.34 4.57 5.72
CA TYR A 376 8.97 3.37 6.28
C TYR A 376 8.02 2.64 7.22
N LEU A 377 7.33 3.36 8.10
CA LEU A 377 6.34 2.77 9.00
C LEU A 377 5.18 2.13 8.23
N ALA A 378 4.58 2.85 7.28
CA ALA A 378 3.49 2.32 6.46
C ALA A 378 3.92 1.08 5.68
N THR A 379 5.11 1.12 5.08
CA THR A 379 5.64 0.00 4.29
C THR A 379 5.91 -1.22 5.16
N SER A 380 6.49 -1.06 6.33
CA SER A 380 6.79 -2.20 7.22
C SER A 380 5.53 -2.98 7.61
N LEU A 381 4.39 -2.31 7.74
CA LEU A 381 3.11 -2.90 8.12
C LEU A 381 2.42 -3.68 6.99
N ILE A 382 2.68 -3.34 5.71
CA ILE A 382 2.15 -4.08 4.56
C ILE A 382 2.94 -5.36 4.26
N LEU A 383 4.16 -5.49 4.76
CA LEU A 383 5.00 -6.66 4.48
C LEU A 383 4.36 -7.97 4.94
N LEU A 384 3.68 -7.96 6.09
CA LEU A 384 3.04 -9.16 6.63
C LEU A 384 1.85 -9.64 5.77
N PRO A 385 0.91 -8.80 5.31
CA PRO A 385 -0.07 -9.14 4.29
C PRO A 385 0.51 -9.78 3.02
N TYR A 386 1.60 -9.23 2.50
CA TYR A 386 2.26 -9.76 1.31
C TYR A 386 2.93 -11.13 1.59
N LEU A 387 3.57 -11.28 2.75
CA LEU A 387 4.16 -12.54 3.19
C LEU A 387 3.10 -13.65 3.28
N TRP A 388 1.94 -13.37 3.90
CA TRP A 388 0.87 -14.37 4.02
C TRP A 388 0.26 -14.74 2.67
N SER A 389 0.11 -13.79 1.76
CA SER A 389 -0.37 -14.05 0.40
C SER A 389 0.59 -14.95 -0.37
N ALA A 390 1.91 -14.69 -0.29
CA ALA A 390 2.93 -15.51 -0.91
C ALA A 390 2.99 -16.92 -0.28
N ALA A 391 2.92 -17.00 1.04
CA ALA A 391 2.91 -18.27 1.78
C ALA A 391 1.68 -19.13 1.43
N TYR A 392 0.50 -18.51 1.27
CA TYR A 392 -0.72 -19.24 0.89
C TYR A 392 -0.64 -19.78 -0.53
N GLN A 393 -0.18 -18.97 -1.48
CA GLN A 393 0.01 -19.44 -2.85
C GLN A 393 1.03 -20.60 -2.92
N LEU A 394 2.15 -20.50 -2.17
CA LEU A 394 3.12 -21.58 -2.06
C LEU A 394 2.50 -22.84 -1.44
N LYS A 395 1.69 -22.69 -0.36
CA LYS A 395 0.97 -23.81 0.26
C LYS A 395 0.09 -24.54 -0.76
N LEU A 396 -0.70 -23.81 -1.57
CA LEU A 396 -1.53 -24.40 -2.63
C LEU A 396 -0.68 -25.17 -3.65
N ALA A 397 0.47 -24.61 -4.06
CA ALA A 397 1.36 -25.28 -5.00
C ALA A 397 2.02 -26.53 -4.40
N VAL A 398 2.41 -26.52 -3.12
CA VAL A 398 3.00 -27.66 -2.42
C VAL A 398 1.97 -28.78 -2.18
N THR A 399 0.77 -28.44 -1.73
CA THR A 399 -0.28 -29.45 -1.47
C THR A 399 -0.91 -29.99 -2.75
N GLY A 400 -0.83 -29.25 -3.86
CA GLY A 400 -1.50 -29.60 -5.11
C GLY A 400 -3.00 -29.22 -5.11
N GLU A 401 -3.49 -28.55 -4.08
CA GLU A 401 -4.86 -28.05 -4.02
C GLU A 401 -5.11 -27.06 -5.17
N SER A 402 -6.25 -27.18 -5.84
CA SER A 402 -6.62 -26.39 -7.03
C SER A 402 -5.75 -26.63 -8.28
N TYR A 403 -4.96 -27.72 -8.34
CA TYR A 403 -4.12 -28.10 -9.48
C TYR A 403 -4.58 -29.39 -10.15
N ALA A 404 -5.85 -29.44 -10.61
CA ALA A 404 -6.36 -30.58 -11.35
C ALA A 404 -5.48 -30.87 -12.57
N GLY A 405 -4.96 -32.11 -12.67
CA GLY A 405 -4.05 -32.52 -13.75
C GLY A 405 -2.65 -31.95 -13.68
N GLY A 406 -2.25 -31.27 -12.60
CA GLY A 406 -0.88 -30.75 -12.38
C GLY A 406 -0.49 -29.54 -13.20
N HIS A 407 -1.37 -29.00 -14.04
CA HIS A 407 -1.06 -27.89 -14.95
C HIS A 407 -0.67 -26.61 -14.20
N GLY A 408 0.52 -26.08 -14.52
CA GLY A 408 1.07 -24.85 -13.96
C GLY A 408 1.61 -24.95 -12.53
N ARG A 409 1.55 -26.14 -11.89
CA ARG A 409 1.99 -26.35 -10.50
C ARG A 409 3.48 -26.01 -10.29
N THR A 410 4.36 -26.51 -11.18
CA THR A 410 5.80 -26.26 -11.10
C THR A 410 6.15 -24.77 -11.22
N ARG A 411 5.49 -24.07 -12.18
CA ARG A 411 5.63 -22.63 -12.32
C ARG A 411 5.21 -21.90 -11.04
N ASP A 412 4.04 -22.21 -10.52
CA ASP A 412 3.50 -21.56 -9.35
C ASP A 412 4.29 -21.89 -8.08
N LEU A 413 4.90 -23.10 -8.01
CA LEU A 413 5.85 -23.44 -6.94
C LEU A 413 7.07 -22.51 -6.98
N THR A 414 7.68 -22.33 -8.15
CA THR A 414 8.82 -21.41 -8.31
C THR A 414 8.46 -19.98 -7.93
N ILE A 415 7.30 -19.48 -8.43
CA ILE A 415 6.79 -18.14 -8.09
C ILE A 415 6.61 -18.01 -6.58
N GLY A 416 5.98 -19.00 -5.93
CA GLY A 416 5.73 -18.96 -4.49
C GLY A 416 7.01 -18.96 -3.66
N VAL A 417 8.01 -19.79 -4.02
CA VAL A 417 9.30 -19.82 -3.34
C VAL A 417 10.03 -18.48 -3.47
N LEU A 418 10.12 -17.93 -4.70
CA LEU A 418 10.80 -16.65 -4.93
C LEU A 418 10.08 -15.48 -4.27
N SER A 419 8.75 -15.45 -4.33
CA SER A 419 7.95 -14.39 -3.69
C SER A 419 8.05 -14.46 -2.16
N LEU A 420 8.00 -15.66 -1.57
CA LEU A 420 8.16 -15.82 -0.12
C LEU A 420 9.57 -15.46 0.33
N ALA A 421 10.61 -15.88 -0.41
CA ALA A 421 11.98 -15.49 -0.12
C ALA A 421 12.17 -13.97 -0.18
N TYR A 422 11.57 -13.32 -1.17
CA TYR A 422 11.56 -11.86 -1.27
C TYR A 422 10.82 -11.20 -0.11
N ALA A 423 9.65 -11.70 0.29
CA ALA A 423 8.90 -11.16 1.42
C ALA A 423 9.69 -11.27 2.75
N VAL A 424 10.38 -12.39 2.97
CA VAL A 424 11.28 -12.58 4.13
C VAL A 424 12.48 -11.63 4.05
N TRP A 425 13.08 -11.47 2.86
CA TRP A 425 14.14 -10.50 2.63
C TRP A 425 13.70 -9.08 2.99
N LEU A 426 12.50 -8.66 2.60
CA LEU A 426 11.96 -7.33 2.90
C LEU A 426 11.78 -7.10 4.40
N VAL A 427 11.29 -8.08 5.15
CA VAL A 427 11.17 -8.00 6.61
C VAL A 427 12.55 -7.83 7.26
N TYR A 428 13.57 -8.55 6.77
CA TYR A 428 14.94 -8.39 7.23
C TYR A 428 15.54 -7.03 6.85
N ALA A 429 15.37 -6.62 5.58
CA ALA A 429 15.93 -5.38 5.04
C ALA A 429 15.27 -4.12 5.63
N GLY A 430 13.97 -4.21 5.96
CA GLY A 430 13.24 -3.12 6.60
C GLY A 430 13.73 -2.77 8.00
N GLY A 431 14.54 -3.64 8.62
CA GLY A 431 15.14 -3.39 9.91
C GLY A 431 14.25 -3.82 11.09
N TRP A 432 14.92 -4.31 12.13
CA TRP A 432 14.27 -4.85 13.33
C TRP A 432 13.44 -3.80 14.09
N GLN A 433 13.78 -2.52 14.01
CA GLN A 433 13.10 -1.41 14.66
C GLN A 433 11.62 -1.34 14.20
N TYR A 434 11.37 -1.34 12.89
CA TYR A 434 10.00 -1.29 12.35
C TYR A 434 9.21 -2.58 12.63
N VAL A 435 9.88 -3.73 12.69
CA VAL A 435 9.25 -5.00 13.10
C VAL A 435 8.77 -4.92 14.55
N LEU A 436 9.58 -4.33 15.44
CA LEU A 436 9.22 -4.15 16.85
C LEU A 436 8.05 -3.15 17.01
N ILE A 437 8.10 -2.01 16.33
CA ILE A 437 7.01 -1.03 16.33
C ILE A 437 5.71 -1.65 15.78
N ALA A 438 5.81 -2.39 14.68
CA ALA A 438 4.67 -3.13 14.12
C ALA A 438 4.07 -4.12 15.14
N GLY A 439 4.92 -4.80 15.93
CA GLY A 439 4.47 -5.71 17.00
C GLY A 439 3.55 -5.03 18.00
N LEU A 440 3.84 -3.79 18.42
CA LEU A 440 2.98 -3.03 19.32
C LEU A 440 1.60 -2.77 18.72
N PHE A 441 1.55 -2.37 17.44
CA PHE A 441 0.27 -2.19 16.74
C PHE A 441 -0.52 -3.51 16.64
N TYR A 442 0.15 -4.63 16.37
CA TYR A 442 -0.50 -5.95 16.34
C TYR A 442 -1.01 -6.39 17.71
N LEU A 443 -0.29 -6.07 18.79
CA LEU A 443 -0.73 -6.38 20.15
C LEU A 443 -2.02 -5.61 20.50
N ILE A 444 -2.06 -4.30 20.20
CA ILE A 444 -3.27 -3.47 20.37
C ILE A 444 -4.43 -4.06 19.56
N GLY A 445 -4.19 -4.40 18.28
CA GLY A 445 -5.21 -5.01 17.44
C GLY A 445 -5.70 -6.36 17.95
N THR A 446 -4.82 -7.17 18.56
CA THR A 446 -5.19 -8.46 19.13
C THR A 446 -6.27 -8.32 20.21
N SER A 447 -6.29 -7.22 20.96
CA SER A 447 -7.36 -6.95 21.94
C SER A 447 -8.73 -6.78 21.25
N LEU A 448 -8.78 -6.14 20.09
CA LEU A 448 -9.99 -5.98 19.27
C LEU A 448 -10.43 -7.32 18.67
N PHE A 449 -9.49 -8.15 18.21
CA PHE A 449 -9.77 -9.51 17.76
C PHE A 449 -10.42 -10.34 18.88
N VAL A 450 -9.82 -10.34 20.07
CA VAL A 450 -10.36 -11.05 21.24
C VAL A 450 -11.76 -10.54 21.60
N TRP A 451 -11.97 -9.22 21.54
CA TRP A 451 -13.29 -8.64 21.78
C TRP A 451 -14.32 -9.12 20.75
N ALA A 452 -14.01 -9.05 19.46
CA ALA A 452 -14.91 -9.48 18.39
C ALA A 452 -15.29 -10.97 18.51
N ARG A 453 -14.33 -11.82 18.87
CA ARG A 453 -14.56 -13.26 19.08
C ARG A 453 -15.49 -13.52 20.27
N LYS A 454 -15.31 -12.81 21.38
CA LYS A 454 -16.19 -12.89 22.56
C LYS A 454 -17.58 -12.34 22.24
N GLU A 455 -17.69 -11.19 21.54
CA GLU A 455 -18.95 -10.59 21.09
C GLU A 455 -19.79 -11.58 20.27
N SER A 456 -19.14 -12.36 19.40
CA SER A 456 -19.80 -13.35 18.54
C SER A 456 -19.96 -14.73 19.16
N GLY A 457 -19.55 -14.94 20.40
CA GLY A 457 -19.62 -16.25 21.08
C GLY A 457 -18.69 -17.32 20.49
N ARG A 458 -17.66 -16.91 19.71
CA ARG A 458 -16.73 -17.84 19.06
C ARG A 458 -15.48 -18.03 19.89
N SER A 459 -14.81 -19.19 19.76
CA SER A 459 -13.51 -19.43 20.38
C SER A 459 -12.46 -18.46 19.83
N VAL A 460 -11.58 -17.96 20.71
CA VAL A 460 -10.63 -16.90 20.34
C VAL A 460 -9.51 -17.42 19.45
N PHE A 461 -8.82 -18.49 19.87
CA PHE A 461 -7.73 -19.10 19.11
C PHE A 461 -8.00 -20.59 18.95
N THR A 462 -8.25 -21.03 17.74
CA THR A 462 -8.67 -22.40 17.42
C THR A 462 -7.52 -23.28 16.94
N GLY A 463 -6.61 -22.72 16.14
CA GLY A 463 -5.53 -23.45 15.50
C GLY A 463 -4.18 -23.31 16.19
N THR A 464 -3.27 -24.29 15.96
CA THR A 464 -1.89 -24.22 16.45
C THR A 464 -1.13 -23.05 15.82
N VAL A 465 -1.37 -22.75 14.54
CA VAL A 465 -0.76 -21.61 13.84
C VAL A 465 -1.19 -20.28 14.48
N GLU A 466 -2.48 -20.13 14.82
CA GLU A 466 -2.98 -18.92 15.47
C GLU A 466 -2.36 -18.72 16.87
N LYS A 467 -2.24 -19.79 17.65
CA LYS A 467 -1.59 -19.75 18.97
C LYS A 467 -0.10 -19.41 18.87
N ALA A 468 0.60 -19.98 17.89
CA ALA A 468 1.99 -19.64 17.62
C ALA A 468 2.14 -18.18 17.21
N MET A 469 1.27 -17.69 16.33
CA MET A 469 1.33 -16.31 15.83
C MET A 469 1.07 -15.29 16.95
N VAL A 470 0.09 -15.51 17.83
CA VAL A 470 -0.15 -14.60 18.96
C VAL A 470 1.02 -14.62 19.95
N ALA A 471 1.66 -15.78 20.16
CA ALA A 471 2.85 -15.86 21.00
C ALA A 471 4.02 -15.07 20.41
N VAL A 472 4.22 -15.13 19.09
CA VAL A 472 5.23 -14.31 18.38
C VAL A 472 4.92 -12.83 18.52
N VAL A 473 3.66 -12.40 18.29
CA VAL A 473 3.24 -11.00 18.46
C VAL A 473 3.51 -10.53 19.89
N ALA A 474 3.15 -11.32 20.89
CA ALA A 474 3.39 -10.97 22.29
C ALA A 474 4.88 -10.84 22.60
N LEU A 475 5.72 -11.78 22.13
CA LEU A 475 7.17 -11.74 22.32
C LEU A 475 7.81 -10.51 21.67
N VAL A 476 7.47 -10.24 20.40
CA VAL A 476 7.96 -9.06 19.66
C VAL A 476 7.55 -7.78 20.39
N SER A 477 6.31 -7.70 20.89
CA SER A 477 5.82 -6.54 21.63
C SER A 477 6.52 -6.34 22.97
N ILE A 478 6.83 -7.41 23.70
CA ILE A 478 7.62 -7.33 24.94
C ILE A 478 9.01 -6.76 24.65
N VAL A 479 9.68 -7.29 23.62
CA VAL A 479 11.00 -6.79 23.19
C VAL A 479 10.91 -5.32 22.77
N ALA A 480 9.84 -4.94 22.08
CA ALA A 480 9.62 -3.55 21.66
C ALA A 480 9.47 -2.60 22.86
N VAL A 481 8.67 -2.98 23.88
CA VAL A 481 8.51 -2.17 25.10
C VAL A 481 9.85 -2.04 25.84
N ILE A 482 10.60 -3.14 25.98
CA ILE A 482 11.93 -3.11 26.58
C ILE A 482 12.85 -2.17 25.77
N GLY A 483 12.81 -2.25 24.46
CA GLY A 483 13.61 -1.40 23.56
C GLY A 483 13.30 0.08 23.69
N LEU A 484 12.03 0.45 23.80
CA LEU A 484 11.60 1.83 24.04
C LEU A 484 12.09 2.35 25.40
N VAL A 485 11.96 1.54 26.46
CA VAL A 485 12.39 1.91 27.82
C VAL A 485 13.92 2.05 27.89
N GLN A 486 14.66 1.21 27.19
CA GLN A 486 16.14 1.24 27.19
C GLN A 486 16.73 2.18 26.12
N GLY A 487 15.90 2.79 25.25
CA GLY A 487 16.33 3.76 24.25
C GLY A 487 17.04 3.18 23.03
N PHE A 488 16.96 1.86 22.79
CA PHE A 488 17.49 1.26 21.55
C PHE A 488 16.43 1.12 20.45
N VAL A 489 15.17 1.44 20.72
CA VAL A 489 14.10 1.68 19.75
C VAL A 489 13.69 3.14 19.89
N SER A 490 13.75 3.90 18.80
CA SER A 490 13.21 5.25 18.68
C SER A 490 11.98 5.22 17.76
N VAL A 491 10.97 6.03 18.08
CA VAL A 491 9.73 6.18 17.29
C VAL A 491 9.76 7.54 16.60
#